data_4ce43f2cf6d315b9d0560e87b8385273
#
_entry.id   4ce43f2cf6d315b9d0560e87b8385273
#
_cell.length_a   1.000
_cell.length_b   1.000
_cell.length_c   1.000
_cell.angle_alpha   90.00
_cell.angle_beta   90.00
_cell.angle_gamma   90.00
#
_symmetry.space_group_name_H-M   'P 1'
#
loop_
_entity.id
_entity.type
_entity.pdbx_description
1 polymer ?
#
loop_
_entity_poly.entity_id
_entity_poly.type
_entity_poly.pdbx_seq_one_letter_code
_entity_poly.pdbx_strand_id
1 'polypeptide(L)'
;MKIIVDVFGGDHAPLEILKGAMQAVDTYDVDIILTGKEAEIRRCAEENRLHLRRTRIVDAPQVITMEDDAKSVLRSKKDSSLGVAFQLLKAGEGDALVSAGNTGAVTVGATLITGRIKGVKRPAIASVMPSASKPFLMMDCGANAECKPEFLCQFGLLGSLYMQHVLHVKNPRVALANNGTEPTKGTPTVRAAYDLMTAAPYNFVGNIEGRQIPFGDADVVVADGFTGNLILKTYEGVAKVLMNEMKGLFKKNAFTLLSALGVSGGLKNMKAKFDYKEYGGAVMLGVQMPVVKAHGSADARTFKNAIKQAVWFLQNDLIGHIETALAAPAASAE
;
A
#
# COMPACT_ATOMS: atom_id res chain seq x y z
N MET A 1 9.71 17.39 -5.46
CA MET A 1 8.68 16.76 -4.60
C MET A 1 9.21 16.64 -3.19
N LYS A 2 8.37 16.95 -2.19
CA LYS A 2 8.73 16.86 -0.76
C LYS A 2 7.94 15.72 -0.12
N ILE A 3 8.61 14.69 0.35
CA ILE A 3 7.96 13.54 0.99
C ILE A 3 8.15 13.62 2.50
N ILE A 4 7.05 13.57 3.24
CA ILE A 4 7.06 13.52 4.71
C ILE A 4 7.23 12.06 5.12
N VAL A 5 8.15 11.81 6.03
CA VAL A 5 8.50 10.47 6.53
C VAL A 5 8.31 10.42 8.04
N ASP A 6 7.40 9.55 8.49
CA ASP A 6 7.26 9.18 9.90
C ASP A 6 8.42 8.25 10.28
N VAL A 7 9.43 8.81 10.96
CA VAL A 7 10.70 8.12 11.23
C VAL A 7 10.56 7.03 12.30
N PHE A 8 9.57 7.13 13.19
CA PHE A 8 9.39 6.22 14.32
C PHE A 8 8.27 5.19 14.08
N GLY A 9 7.73 5.12 12.85
CA GLY A 9 6.79 4.08 12.46
C GLY A 9 7.49 2.79 12.04
N GLY A 10 7.06 1.64 12.61
CA GLY A 10 7.52 0.31 12.24
C GLY A 10 8.56 -0.32 13.16
N ASP A 11 8.79 -1.62 12.96
CA ASP A 11 9.56 -2.50 13.87
C ASP A 11 11.08 -2.21 13.85
N HIS A 12 11.58 -1.63 12.75
CA HIS A 12 13.00 -1.34 12.53
C HIS A 12 13.31 0.15 12.52
N ALA A 13 12.39 0.96 13.06
CA ALA A 13 12.58 2.39 13.25
C ALA A 13 13.63 2.68 14.34
N PRO A 14 14.38 3.77 14.25
CA PRO A 14 14.43 4.73 13.16
C PRO A 14 15.39 4.33 12.01
N LEU A 15 16.30 3.38 12.22
CA LEU A 15 17.46 3.15 11.37
C LEU A 15 17.09 2.77 9.92
N GLU A 16 16.26 1.74 9.75
CA GLU A 16 15.90 1.28 8.40
C GLU A 16 15.04 2.31 7.66
N ILE A 17 14.23 3.08 8.40
CA ILE A 17 13.45 4.18 7.83
C ILE A 17 14.37 5.28 7.28
N LEU A 18 15.36 5.70 8.08
CA LEU A 18 16.35 6.69 7.67
C LEU A 18 17.18 6.22 6.46
N LYS A 19 17.68 4.97 6.49
CA LYS A 19 18.39 4.38 5.34
C LYS A 19 17.54 4.37 4.08
N GLY A 20 16.27 3.94 4.19
CA GLY A 20 15.36 3.90 3.06
C GLY A 20 15.04 5.30 2.50
N ALA A 21 14.86 6.28 3.38
CA ALA A 21 14.67 7.67 3.00
C ALA A 21 15.87 8.24 2.24
N MET A 22 17.10 8.00 2.73
CA MET A 22 18.32 8.46 2.04
C MET A 22 18.52 7.76 0.68
N GLN A 23 18.25 6.47 0.59
CA GLN A 23 18.25 5.76 -0.69
C GLN A 23 17.21 6.30 -1.68
N ALA A 24 16.07 6.78 -1.19
CA ALA A 24 15.04 7.41 -2.00
C ALA A 24 15.49 8.78 -2.53
N VAL A 25 16.12 9.61 -1.70
CA VAL A 25 16.74 10.88 -2.11
C VAL A 25 17.68 10.66 -3.29
N ASP A 26 18.57 9.66 -3.18
CA ASP A 26 19.54 9.36 -4.22
C ASP A 26 18.94 8.80 -5.52
N THR A 27 17.77 8.16 -5.43
CA THR A 27 17.16 7.44 -6.55
C THR A 27 16.07 8.22 -7.26
N TYR A 28 15.28 9.01 -6.53
CA TYR A 28 14.04 9.61 -7.05
C TYR A 28 14.04 11.14 -7.08
N ASP A 29 15.17 11.78 -6.75
CA ASP A 29 15.32 13.25 -6.72
C ASP A 29 14.24 13.95 -5.87
N VAL A 30 14.03 13.47 -4.66
CA VAL A 30 13.05 14.00 -3.70
C VAL A 30 13.72 14.70 -2.52
N ASP A 31 13.04 15.68 -1.94
CA ASP A 31 13.36 16.24 -0.62
C ASP A 31 12.56 15.51 0.44
N ILE A 32 13.13 15.32 1.63
CA ILE A 32 12.50 14.58 2.72
C ILE A 32 12.26 15.48 3.92
N ILE A 33 11.07 15.41 4.51
CA ILE A 33 10.77 15.96 5.82
C ILE A 33 10.68 14.78 6.79
N LEU A 34 11.64 14.71 7.71
CA LEU A 34 11.71 13.67 8.74
C LEU A 34 10.96 14.14 9.98
N THR A 35 9.92 13.41 10.40
CA THR A 35 9.20 13.73 11.64
C THR A 35 9.53 12.72 12.72
N GLY A 36 9.84 13.20 13.94
CA GLY A 36 10.16 12.37 15.09
C GLY A 36 11.13 13.07 16.04
N LYS A 37 11.60 12.36 17.06
CA LYS A 37 12.50 12.88 18.07
C LYS A 37 13.84 13.28 17.45
N GLU A 38 14.06 14.57 17.24
CA GLU A 38 15.22 15.11 16.52
C GLU A 38 16.55 14.59 17.06
N ALA A 39 16.72 14.58 18.39
CA ALA A 39 17.96 14.10 19.02
C ALA A 39 18.25 12.62 18.69
N GLU A 40 17.22 11.77 18.67
CA GLU A 40 17.36 10.34 18.34
C GLU A 40 17.65 10.15 16.85
N ILE A 41 17.01 10.94 15.96
CA ILE A 41 17.27 10.91 14.50
C ILE A 41 18.73 11.27 14.22
N ARG A 42 19.23 12.37 14.81
CA ARG A 42 20.62 12.83 14.62
C ARG A 42 21.63 11.82 15.17
N ARG A 43 21.41 11.31 16.38
CA ARG A 43 22.26 10.27 16.97
C ARG A 43 22.30 9.02 16.09
N CYS A 44 21.13 8.50 15.66
CA CYS A 44 21.07 7.32 14.80
C CYS A 44 21.80 7.54 13.47
N ALA A 45 21.67 8.71 12.87
CA ALA A 45 22.37 9.05 11.63
C ALA A 45 23.89 9.09 11.83
N GLU A 46 24.38 9.70 12.91
CA GLU A 46 25.81 9.78 13.25
C GLU A 46 26.42 8.41 13.51
N GLU A 47 25.82 7.62 14.40
CA GLU A 47 26.26 6.25 14.73
C GLU A 47 26.36 5.34 13.50
N ASN A 48 25.48 5.53 12.52
CA ASN A 48 25.43 4.73 11.29
C ASN A 48 26.06 5.42 10.07
N ARG A 49 26.72 6.57 10.24
CA ARG A 49 27.37 7.35 9.18
C ARG A 49 26.42 7.68 8.01
N LEU A 50 25.16 7.99 8.35
CA LEU A 50 24.16 8.40 7.36
C LEU A 50 24.20 9.91 7.16
N HIS A 51 24.46 10.35 5.94
CA HIS A 51 24.40 11.76 5.60
C HIS A 51 22.96 12.15 5.27
N LEU A 52 22.32 12.93 6.14
CA LEU A 52 20.95 13.41 5.96
C LEU A 52 20.91 14.55 4.91
N ARG A 53 21.07 14.20 3.65
CA ARG A 53 21.06 15.15 2.53
C ARG A 53 19.65 15.49 2.11
N ARG A 54 19.39 16.75 1.76
CA ARG A 54 18.09 17.21 1.29
C ARG A 54 16.96 16.86 2.28
N THR A 55 17.28 16.95 3.56
CA THR A 55 16.32 16.66 4.62
C THR A 55 16.10 17.86 5.54
N ARG A 56 14.86 17.98 6.01
CA ARG A 56 14.48 18.85 7.13
C ARG A 56 13.95 17.95 8.24
N ILE A 57 14.43 18.11 9.46
CA ILE A 57 13.88 17.42 10.63
C ILE A 57 12.84 18.32 11.28
N VAL A 58 11.71 17.75 11.65
CA VAL A 58 10.67 18.39 12.47
C VAL A 58 10.51 17.56 13.73
N ASP A 59 10.81 18.16 14.86
CA ASP A 59 10.77 17.47 16.15
C ASP A 59 9.34 17.06 16.53
N ALA A 60 9.21 15.84 17.01
CA ALA A 60 7.96 15.24 17.48
C ALA A 60 8.26 14.31 18.66
N PRO A 61 7.92 14.70 19.89
CA PRO A 61 8.40 14.03 21.10
C PRO A 61 7.71 12.69 21.38
N GLN A 62 6.55 12.43 20.76
CA GLN A 62 5.75 11.24 21.01
C GLN A 62 5.84 10.24 19.86
N VAL A 63 5.52 8.97 20.15
CA VAL A 63 5.44 7.89 19.16
C VAL A 63 4.12 7.14 19.35
N ILE A 64 3.47 6.80 18.23
CA ILE A 64 2.32 5.87 18.20
C ILE A 64 2.87 4.46 18.01
N THR A 65 2.60 3.58 18.98
CA THR A 65 2.99 2.16 18.93
C THR A 65 1.91 1.31 18.25
N MET A 66 2.18 0.02 18.03
CA MET A 66 1.20 -0.89 17.41
C MET A 66 0.03 -1.20 18.35
N GLU A 67 0.20 -1.05 19.67
CA GLU A 67 -0.82 -1.29 20.70
C GLU A 67 -1.70 -0.06 20.95
N ASP A 68 -1.34 1.11 20.45
CA ASP A 68 -2.12 2.31 20.65
C ASP A 68 -3.43 2.27 19.87
N ASP A 69 -4.47 2.86 20.44
CA ASP A 69 -5.73 3.09 19.74
C ASP A 69 -5.53 3.95 18.50
N ALA A 70 -6.18 3.57 17.41
CA ALA A 70 -6.06 4.26 16.13
C ALA A 70 -6.41 5.76 16.19
N LYS A 71 -7.32 6.16 17.09
CA LYS A 71 -7.74 7.56 17.26
C LYS A 71 -6.75 8.39 18.07
N SER A 72 -5.73 7.77 18.66
CA SER A 72 -4.69 8.48 19.43
C SER A 72 -4.01 9.57 18.60
N VAL A 73 -3.84 9.37 17.29
CA VAL A 73 -3.29 10.34 16.33
C VAL A 73 -4.06 11.67 16.28
N LEU A 74 -5.35 11.64 16.62
CA LEU A 74 -6.21 12.83 16.63
C LEU A 74 -6.26 13.54 17.98
N ARG A 75 -5.87 12.87 19.07
CA ARG A 75 -6.13 13.31 20.45
C ARG A 75 -4.87 13.29 21.31
N SER A 76 -4.64 12.17 21.98
CA SER A 76 -3.61 12.02 23.00
C SER A 76 -2.17 12.03 22.45
N LYS A 77 -2.00 11.65 21.17
CA LYS A 77 -0.70 11.55 20.49
C LYS A 77 -0.65 12.39 19.20
N LYS A 78 -1.32 13.54 19.18
CA LYS A 78 -1.28 14.48 18.04
C LYS A 78 0.12 15.02 17.77
N ASP A 79 0.97 15.07 18.80
CA ASP A 79 2.37 15.53 18.76
C ASP A 79 3.35 14.35 18.56
N SER A 80 2.85 13.19 18.12
CA SER A 80 3.67 12.05 17.69
C SER A 80 4.29 12.28 16.32
N SER A 81 5.33 11.52 15.98
CA SER A 81 5.94 11.54 14.66
C SER A 81 4.91 11.43 13.53
N LEU A 82 3.94 10.51 13.64
CA LEU A 82 2.84 10.35 12.70
C LEU A 82 1.85 11.53 12.74
N GLY A 83 1.48 12.02 13.94
CA GLY A 83 0.55 13.13 14.10
C GLY A 83 1.08 14.43 13.49
N VAL A 84 2.34 14.77 13.79
CA VAL A 84 3.06 15.91 13.20
C VAL A 84 3.18 15.75 11.69
N ALA A 85 3.48 14.54 11.20
CA ALA A 85 3.54 14.25 9.76
C ALA A 85 2.22 14.56 9.05
N PHE A 86 1.07 14.20 9.62
CA PHE A 86 -0.23 14.55 9.07
C PHE A 86 -0.55 16.03 9.14
N GLN A 87 -0.12 16.73 10.19
CA GLN A 87 -0.30 18.18 10.28
C GLN A 87 0.47 18.91 9.19
N LEU A 88 1.74 18.53 8.97
CA LEU A 88 2.57 19.08 7.90
C LEU A 88 1.98 18.80 6.50
N LEU A 89 1.49 17.58 6.28
CA LEU A 89 0.85 17.21 5.01
C LEU A 89 -0.39 18.09 4.77
N LYS A 90 -1.27 18.24 5.77
CA LYS A 90 -2.45 19.10 5.68
C LYS A 90 -2.12 20.57 5.47
N ALA A 91 -1.02 21.05 6.04
CA ALA A 91 -0.54 22.41 5.85
C ALA A 91 0.10 22.65 4.46
N GLY A 92 0.26 21.60 3.63
CA GLY A 92 0.90 21.71 2.32
C GLY A 92 2.42 21.88 2.39
N GLU A 93 3.05 21.54 3.53
CA GLU A 93 4.49 21.62 3.67
C GLU A 93 5.23 20.47 2.97
N GLY A 94 4.53 19.39 2.67
CA GLY A 94 4.98 18.29 1.86
C GLY A 94 3.87 17.76 0.94
N ASP A 95 4.26 17.02 -0.08
CA ASP A 95 3.37 16.58 -1.15
C ASP A 95 2.75 15.19 -0.87
N ALA A 96 3.43 14.36 -0.07
CA ALA A 96 2.95 13.03 0.32
C ALA A 96 3.51 12.62 1.69
N LEU A 97 2.85 11.64 2.33
CA LEU A 97 3.28 11.03 3.60
C LEU A 97 3.57 9.54 3.42
N VAL A 98 4.69 9.08 3.98
CA VAL A 98 5.03 7.65 4.08
C VAL A 98 5.26 7.26 5.54
N SER A 99 4.58 6.23 6.01
CA SER A 99 4.72 5.68 7.37
C SER A 99 4.68 4.16 7.39
N ALA A 100 5.53 3.53 8.18
CA ALA A 100 5.46 2.11 8.49
C ALA A 100 4.75 1.81 9.83
N GLY A 101 4.19 2.85 10.49
CA GLY A 101 3.54 2.77 11.79
C GLY A 101 2.20 2.05 11.81
N ASN A 102 1.46 2.23 12.90
CA ASN A 102 0.15 1.60 13.16
C ASN A 102 -0.85 1.88 12.02
N THR A 103 -1.34 0.81 11.37
CA THR A 103 -2.23 0.91 10.20
C THR A 103 -3.52 1.64 10.52
N GLY A 104 -4.11 1.38 11.70
CA GLY A 104 -5.31 2.08 12.13
C GLY A 104 -5.10 3.59 12.28
N ALA A 105 -3.98 3.98 12.92
CA ALA A 105 -3.64 5.40 13.10
C ALA A 105 -3.35 6.10 11.76
N VAL A 106 -2.66 5.43 10.83
CA VAL A 106 -2.45 5.94 9.46
C VAL A 106 -3.79 6.12 8.74
N THR A 107 -4.70 5.12 8.83
CA THR A 107 -6.02 5.19 8.19
C THR A 107 -6.89 6.31 8.78
N VAL A 108 -6.89 6.45 10.11
CA VAL A 108 -7.64 7.51 10.81
C VAL A 108 -7.07 8.88 10.46
N GLY A 109 -5.75 9.06 10.49
CA GLY A 109 -5.08 10.31 10.12
C GLY A 109 -5.34 10.70 8.66
N ALA A 110 -5.17 9.76 7.74
CA ALA A 110 -5.43 9.97 6.32
C ALA A 110 -6.90 10.35 6.05
N THR A 111 -7.85 9.72 6.76
CA THR A 111 -9.28 9.99 6.54
C THR A 111 -9.76 11.28 7.17
N LEU A 112 -9.30 11.60 8.40
CA LEU A 112 -9.89 12.66 9.24
C LEU A 112 -9.02 13.92 9.34
N ILE A 113 -7.70 13.83 9.12
CA ILE A 113 -6.82 15.00 9.11
C ILE A 113 -6.66 15.53 7.69
N THR A 114 -6.27 14.69 6.71
CA THR A 114 -6.14 15.14 5.32
C THR A 114 -7.47 15.25 4.61
N GLY A 115 -8.44 14.43 4.97
CA GLY A 115 -9.76 14.44 4.36
C GLY A 115 -9.91 13.45 3.20
N ARG A 116 -11.16 13.28 2.75
CA ARG A 116 -11.52 12.40 1.63
C ARG A 116 -11.74 13.22 0.37
N ILE A 117 -11.39 12.68 -0.77
CA ILE A 117 -11.80 13.24 -2.07
C ILE A 117 -13.33 13.37 -2.11
N LYS A 118 -13.84 14.48 -2.64
CA LYS A 118 -15.29 14.72 -2.73
C LYS A 118 -15.95 13.62 -3.56
N GLY A 119 -17.00 13.02 -3.00
CA GLY A 119 -17.68 11.87 -3.63
C GLY A 119 -17.15 10.50 -3.18
N VAL A 120 -15.96 10.41 -2.59
CA VAL A 120 -15.47 9.16 -2.01
C VAL A 120 -16.17 8.87 -0.69
N LYS A 121 -16.87 7.72 -0.64
CA LYS A 121 -17.62 7.28 0.56
C LYS A 121 -16.69 6.78 1.65
N ARG A 122 -15.68 5.98 1.27
CA ARG A 122 -14.65 5.46 2.18
C ARG A 122 -13.30 5.36 1.45
N PRO A 123 -12.20 5.88 2.03
CA PRO A 123 -10.86 5.54 1.57
C PRO A 123 -10.56 4.08 1.86
N ALA A 124 -9.69 3.49 1.06
CA ALA A 124 -9.26 2.10 1.24
C ALA A 124 -7.75 1.96 1.05
N ILE A 125 -7.18 0.92 1.67
CA ILE A 125 -5.78 0.53 1.50
C ILE A 125 -5.68 -0.38 0.28
N ALA A 126 -4.88 0.02 -0.70
CA ALA A 126 -4.66 -0.73 -1.92
C ALA A 126 -3.20 -1.21 -2.00
N SER A 127 -3.01 -2.51 -2.13
CA SER A 127 -1.69 -3.15 -2.20
C SER A 127 -1.47 -3.80 -3.55
N VAL A 128 -0.36 -3.43 -4.21
CA VAL A 128 0.07 -4.13 -5.43
C VAL A 128 0.73 -5.44 -5.06
N MET A 129 0.22 -6.53 -5.60
CA MET A 129 0.67 -7.88 -5.29
C MET A 129 1.17 -8.61 -6.54
N PRO A 130 2.21 -9.46 -6.41
CA PRO A 130 2.68 -10.26 -7.53
C PRO A 130 1.69 -11.36 -7.91
N SER A 131 1.70 -11.77 -9.17
CA SER A 131 1.01 -12.97 -9.66
C SER A 131 1.84 -13.75 -10.65
N ALA A 132 1.33 -14.89 -11.08
CA ALA A 132 1.97 -15.71 -12.11
C ALA A 132 2.05 -14.99 -13.46
N SER A 133 1.13 -14.08 -13.78
CA SER A 133 1.14 -13.29 -15.02
C SER A 133 1.70 -11.88 -14.77
N LYS A 134 0.87 -10.93 -14.36
CA LYS A 134 1.20 -9.53 -14.09
C LYS A 134 0.76 -9.15 -12.68
N PRO A 135 1.41 -8.17 -12.05
CA PRO A 135 0.96 -7.68 -10.75
C PRO A 135 -0.51 -7.24 -10.80
N PHE A 136 -1.22 -7.46 -9.71
CA PHE A 136 -2.61 -7.02 -9.52
C PHE A 136 -2.73 -6.14 -8.28
N LEU A 137 -3.78 -5.36 -8.21
CA LEU A 137 -4.11 -4.52 -7.06
C LEU A 137 -5.15 -5.23 -6.18
N MET A 138 -4.83 -5.47 -4.92
CA MET A 138 -5.78 -5.93 -3.90
C MET A 138 -6.33 -4.73 -3.14
N MET A 139 -7.64 -4.60 -3.03
CA MET A 139 -8.32 -3.50 -2.36
C MET A 139 -9.69 -3.95 -1.80
N ASP A 140 -10.01 -3.76 -0.52
CA ASP A 140 -9.32 -3.09 0.57
C ASP A 140 -8.44 -4.09 1.35
N CYS A 141 -7.29 -3.63 1.82
CA CYS A 141 -6.34 -4.43 2.60
C CYS A 141 -6.32 -4.07 4.10
N GLY A 142 -7.45 -3.63 4.68
CA GLY A 142 -7.54 -3.47 6.13
C GLY A 142 -7.95 -2.08 6.64
N ALA A 143 -8.42 -1.17 5.79
CA ALA A 143 -8.96 0.12 6.25
C ALA A 143 -10.41 -0.01 6.74
N ASN A 144 -11.22 -0.88 6.14
CA ASN A 144 -12.64 -1.02 6.41
C ASN A 144 -12.99 -2.50 6.60
N ALA A 145 -13.02 -2.96 7.86
CA ALA A 145 -13.31 -4.36 8.18
C ALA A 145 -14.68 -4.82 7.67
N GLU A 146 -15.66 -3.93 7.70
CA GLU A 146 -16.99 -4.17 7.15
C GLU A 146 -17.31 -3.11 6.09
N CYS A 147 -17.87 -3.54 4.97
CA CYS A 147 -18.22 -2.69 3.86
C CYS A 147 -19.70 -2.76 3.51
N LYS A 148 -20.25 -1.61 3.07
CA LYS A 148 -21.52 -1.59 2.34
C LYS A 148 -21.26 -1.93 0.87
N PRO A 149 -22.26 -2.45 0.11
CA PRO A 149 -22.12 -2.76 -1.31
C PRO A 149 -21.53 -1.61 -2.14
N GLU A 150 -21.96 -0.38 -1.84
CA GLU A 150 -21.53 0.81 -2.57
C GLU A 150 -20.04 1.16 -2.32
N PHE A 151 -19.46 0.70 -1.20
CA PHE A 151 -18.05 0.88 -0.93
C PHE A 151 -17.22 -0.04 -1.82
N LEU A 152 -17.62 -1.32 -1.91
CA LEU A 152 -16.97 -2.30 -2.78
C LEU A 152 -17.02 -1.88 -4.25
N CYS A 153 -18.19 -1.41 -4.72
CA CYS A 153 -18.33 -0.87 -6.06
C CYS A 153 -17.37 0.33 -6.29
N GLN A 154 -17.28 1.25 -5.34
CA GLN A 154 -16.38 2.39 -5.46
C GLN A 154 -14.90 2.00 -5.39
N PHE A 155 -14.54 0.96 -4.61
CA PHE A 155 -13.18 0.42 -4.60
C PHE A 155 -12.77 -0.11 -5.96
N GLY A 156 -13.69 -0.75 -6.69
CA GLY A 156 -13.46 -1.16 -8.08
C GLY A 156 -13.08 0.01 -8.98
N LEU A 157 -13.78 1.13 -8.87
CA LEU A 157 -13.47 2.35 -9.61
C LEU A 157 -12.09 2.91 -9.25
N LEU A 158 -11.82 3.11 -7.95
CA LEU A 158 -10.54 3.65 -7.47
C LEU A 158 -9.36 2.75 -7.88
N GLY A 159 -9.52 1.44 -7.75
CA GLY A 159 -8.52 0.45 -8.16
C GLY A 159 -8.28 0.44 -9.66
N SER A 160 -9.35 0.55 -10.46
CA SER A 160 -9.24 0.63 -11.93
C SER A 160 -8.45 1.87 -12.35
N LEU A 161 -8.75 3.04 -11.78
CA LEU A 161 -8.02 4.29 -12.05
C LEU A 161 -6.55 4.18 -11.64
N TYR A 162 -6.24 3.57 -10.48
CA TYR A 162 -4.86 3.34 -10.07
C TYR A 162 -4.11 2.46 -11.08
N MET A 163 -4.68 1.32 -11.46
CA MET A 163 -4.05 0.41 -12.42
C MET A 163 -3.86 1.08 -13.79
N GLN A 164 -4.82 1.88 -14.21
CA GLN A 164 -4.76 2.57 -15.50
C GLN A 164 -3.71 3.69 -15.52
N HIS A 165 -3.72 4.58 -14.53
CA HIS A 165 -2.91 5.80 -14.56
C HIS A 165 -1.52 5.61 -13.93
N VAL A 166 -1.39 4.77 -12.89
CA VAL A 166 -0.11 4.56 -12.20
C VAL A 166 0.67 3.36 -12.75
N LEU A 167 -0.03 2.26 -13.06
CA LEU A 167 0.62 1.05 -13.59
C LEU A 167 0.41 0.85 -15.10
N HIS A 168 -0.26 1.80 -15.78
CA HIS A 168 -0.44 1.86 -17.23
C HIS A 168 -1.12 0.60 -17.83
N VAL A 169 -2.02 -0.03 -17.07
CA VAL A 169 -2.81 -1.17 -17.54
C VAL A 169 -4.01 -0.63 -18.31
N LYS A 170 -4.11 -0.95 -19.60
CA LYS A 170 -5.26 -0.58 -20.42
C LYS A 170 -6.47 -1.42 -20.04
N ASN A 171 -7.61 -0.76 -19.77
CA ASN A 171 -8.90 -1.39 -19.44
C ASN A 171 -8.78 -2.47 -18.35
N PRO A 172 -8.37 -2.12 -17.10
CA PRO A 172 -8.09 -3.09 -16.04
C PRO A 172 -9.31 -3.97 -15.74
N ARG A 173 -9.09 -5.28 -15.65
CA ARG A 173 -10.11 -6.25 -15.25
C ARG A 173 -10.32 -6.18 -13.75
N VAL A 174 -11.54 -5.80 -13.34
CA VAL A 174 -11.93 -5.68 -11.93
C VAL A 174 -12.76 -6.90 -11.55
N ALA A 175 -12.36 -7.64 -10.51
CA ALA A 175 -13.10 -8.77 -9.99
C ALA A 175 -13.45 -8.57 -8.51
N LEU A 176 -14.56 -9.17 -8.07
CA LEU A 176 -15.01 -9.19 -6.70
C LEU A 176 -14.61 -10.51 -6.02
N ALA A 177 -13.81 -10.47 -4.97
CA ALA A 177 -13.39 -11.65 -4.22
C ALA A 177 -14.61 -12.36 -3.59
N ASN A 178 -14.74 -13.66 -3.86
CA ASN A 178 -15.88 -14.44 -3.43
C ASN A 178 -15.48 -15.92 -3.19
N ASN A 179 -16.40 -16.70 -2.64
CA ASN A 179 -16.27 -18.15 -2.42
C ASN A 179 -16.77 -19.01 -3.59
N GLY A 180 -17.14 -18.41 -4.70
CA GLY A 180 -17.54 -19.04 -5.95
C GLY A 180 -17.67 -17.98 -7.04
N THR A 181 -17.62 -18.41 -8.31
CA THR A 181 -17.65 -17.51 -9.48
C THR A 181 -19.07 -17.09 -9.89
N GLU A 182 -20.10 -17.82 -9.44
CA GLU A 182 -21.48 -17.55 -9.83
C GLU A 182 -21.99 -16.25 -9.17
N PRO A 183 -22.84 -15.46 -9.86
CA PRO A 183 -23.40 -14.20 -9.33
C PRO A 183 -24.19 -14.37 -8.03
N THR A 184 -24.74 -15.56 -7.79
CA THR A 184 -25.58 -15.86 -6.62
C THR A 184 -24.79 -16.20 -5.35
N LYS A 185 -23.46 -16.37 -5.45
CA LYS A 185 -22.59 -16.74 -4.31
C LYS A 185 -22.26 -15.55 -3.42
N GLY A 186 -21.79 -15.87 -2.23
CA GLY A 186 -21.30 -14.90 -1.25
C GLY A 186 -22.37 -14.38 -0.28
N THR A 187 -21.94 -13.47 0.57
CA THR A 187 -22.82 -12.80 1.55
C THR A 187 -23.83 -11.88 0.86
N PRO A 188 -24.92 -11.47 1.55
CA PRO A 188 -25.86 -10.49 0.99
C PRO A 188 -25.17 -9.21 0.50
N THR A 189 -24.17 -8.72 1.23
CA THR A 189 -23.38 -7.54 0.86
C THR A 189 -22.60 -7.77 -0.44
N VAL A 190 -21.96 -8.93 -0.59
CA VAL A 190 -21.17 -9.26 -1.78
C VAL A 190 -22.07 -9.41 -3.01
N ARG A 191 -23.24 -10.05 -2.89
CA ARG A 191 -24.20 -10.16 -3.99
C ARG A 191 -24.74 -8.80 -4.43
N ALA A 192 -25.12 -7.94 -3.48
CA ALA A 192 -25.56 -6.59 -3.82
C ALA A 192 -24.43 -5.75 -4.43
N ALA A 193 -23.18 -5.96 -4.02
CA ALA A 193 -22.02 -5.32 -4.64
C ALA A 193 -21.81 -5.81 -6.07
N TYR A 194 -22.00 -7.10 -6.35
CA TYR A 194 -21.92 -7.66 -7.68
C TYR A 194 -22.86 -6.94 -8.67
N ASP A 195 -24.12 -6.74 -8.27
CA ASP A 195 -25.11 -6.05 -9.10
C ASP A 195 -24.69 -4.61 -9.40
N LEU A 196 -24.21 -3.88 -8.38
CA LEU A 196 -23.71 -2.51 -8.55
C LEU A 196 -22.47 -2.45 -9.45
N MET A 197 -21.55 -3.39 -9.30
CA MET A 197 -20.30 -3.44 -10.08
C MET A 197 -20.56 -3.80 -11.54
N THR A 198 -21.59 -4.59 -11.84
CA THR A 198 -22.00 -4.91 -13.21
C THR A 198 -22.45 -3.67 -13.99
N ALA A 199 -23.06 -2.69 -13.30
CA ALA A 199 -23.50 -1.43 -13.90
C ALA A 199 -22.44 -0.31 -13.79
N ALA A 200 -21.26 -0.58 -13.24
CA ALA A 200 -20.25 0.44 -12.99
C ALA A 200 -19.42 0.80 -14.25
N PRO A 201 -18.85 2.01 -14.34
CA PRO A 201 -18.12 2.48 -15.51
C PRO A 201 -16.66 1.97 -15.54
N TYR A 202 -16.44 0.69 -15.32
CA TYR A 202 -15.15 -0.01 -15.44
C TYR A 202 -15.35 -1.44 -15.90
N ASN A 203 -14.29 -2.10 -16.30
CA ASN A 203 -14.33 -3.47 -16.83
C ASN A 203 -14.50 -4.51 -15.70
N PHE A 204 -15.72 -4.68 -15.22
CA PHE A 204 -16.04 -5.72 -14.25
C PHE A 204 -16.10 -7.09 -14.90
N VAL A 205 -15.32 -8.04 -14.39
CA VAL A 205 -15.21 -9.41 -14.94
C VAL A 205 -15.90 -10.47 -14.06
N GLY A 206 -16.66 -10.03 -13.05
CA GLY A 206 -17.41 -10.92 -12.17
C GLY A 206 -16.68 -11.28 -10.88
N ASN A 207 -17.12 -12.39 -10.25
CA ASN A 207 -16.50 -12.90 -9.03
C ASN A 207 -15.19 -13.63 -9.33
N ILE A 208 -14.27 -13.62 -8.37
CA ILE A 208 -13.01 -14.36 -8.38
C ILE A 208 -12.84 -15.16 -7.09
N GLU A 209 -12.50 -16.44 -7.20
CA GLU A 209 -12.16 -17.27 -6.04
C GLU A 209 -10.71 -17.04 -5.60
N GLY A 210 -10.44 -17.20 -4.29
CA GLY A 210 -9.11 -17.05 -3.74
C GLY A 210 -8.02 -17.86 -4.45
N ARG A 211 -8.35 -19.05 -4.97
CA ARG A 211 -7.42 -19.92 -5.71
C ARG A 211 -7.01 -19.36 -7.08
N GLN A 212 -7.82 -18.48 -7.70
CA GLN A 212 -7.55 -17.88 -9.01
C GLN A 212 -6.68 -16.63 -8.92
N ILE A 213 -6.72 -15.91 -7.79
CA ILE A 213 -6.00 -14.67 -7.58
C ILE A 213 -4.48 -14.79 -7.91
N PRO A 214 -3.76 -15.86 -7.46
CA PRO A 214 -2.34 -16.01 -7.75
C PRO A 214 -1.99 -16.14 -9.23
N PHE A 215 -2.93 -16.50 -10.09
CA PHE A 215 -2.70 -16.66 -11.53
C PHE A 215 -2.79 -15.35 -12.31
N GLY A 216 -3.42 -14.31 -11.73
CA GLY A 216 -3.56 -13.01 -12.36
C GLY A 216 -4.73 -12.94 -13.33
N ASP A 217 -5.84 -13.59 -12.97
CA ASP A 217 -7.08 -13.59 -13.76
C ASP A 217 -7.80 -12.23 -13.69
N ALA A 218 -7.46 -11.39 -12.72
CA ALA A 218 -7.91 -10.01 -12.60
C ALA A 218 -6.73 -9.07 -12.37
N ASP A 219 -6.89 -7.79 -12.74
CA ASP A 219 -5.90 -6.74 -12.52
C ASP A 219 -6.21 -5.94 -11.23
N VAL A 220 -7.49 -5.93 -10.82
CA VAL A 220 -7.96 -5.41 -9.52
C VAL A 220 -8.83 -6.46 -8.86
N VAL A 221 -8.53 -6.82 -7.62
CA VAL A 221 -9.34 -7.71 -6.80
C VAL A 221 -9.93 -6.90 -5.65
N VAL A 222 -11.25 -6.80 -5.60
CA VAL A 222 -11.99 -6.04 -4.60
C VAL A 222 -12.51 -6.96 -3.49
N ALA A 223 -12.31 -6.55 -2.25
CA ALA A 223 -12.89 -7.19 -1.06
C ALA A 223 -13.17 -6.15 0.04
N ASP A 224 -13.87 -6.53 1.10
CA ASP A 224 -13.80 -5.78 2.35
C ASP A 224 -12.41 -5.89 2.99
N GLY A 225 -12.10 -4.97 3.91
CA GLY A 225 -10.77 -4.90 4.49
C GLY A 225 -10.39 -6.10 5.37
N PHE A 226 -11.36 -6.82 5.94
CA PHE A 226 -11.08 -8.05 6.67
C PHE A 226 -10.65 -9.17 5.70
N THR A 227 -11.45 -9.43 4.69
CA THR A 227 -11.20 -10.45 3.67
C THR A 227 -9.91 -10.14 2.90
N GLY A 228 -9.74 -8.90 2.44
CA GLY A 228 -8.55 -8.52 1.67
C GLY A 228 -7.26 -8.56 2.49
N ASN A 229 -7.29 -8.17 3.77
CA ASN A 229 -6.12 -8.31 4.64
C ASN A 229 -5.79 -9.79 4.93
N LEU A 230 -6.82 -10.63 5.09
CA LEU A 230 -6.62 -12.08 5.26
C LEU A 230 -5.96 -12.69 4.02
N ILE A 231 -6.45 -12.36 2.82
CA ILE A 231 -5.86 -12.80 1.54
C ILE A 231 -4.40 -12.33 1.46
N LEU A 232 -4.14 -11.03 1.70
CA LEU A 232 -2.80 -10.44 1.67
C LEU A 232 -1.84 -11.19 2.61
N LYS A 233 -2.22 -11.38 3.87
CA LYS A 233 -1.37 -12.03 4.88
C LYS A 233 -1.14 -13.51 4.61
N THR A 234 -2.16 -14.21 4.11
CA THR A 234 -2.01 -15.61 3.69
C THR A 234 -1.05 -15.71 2.50
N TYR A 235 -1.20 -14.82 1.52
CA TYR A 235 -0.35 -14.78 0.34
C TYR A 235 1.12 -14.52 0.70
N GLU A 236 1.38 -13.51 1.55
CA GLU A 236 2.72 -13.21 2.09
C GLU A 236 3.31 -14.42 2.84
N GLY A 237 2.51 -15.06 3.70
CA GLY A 237 2.92 -16.21 4.49
C GLY A 237 3.30 -17.42 3.64
N VAL A 238 2.44 -17.79 2.68
CA VAL A 238 2.68 -18.91 1.76
C VAL A 238 3.92 -18.65 0.91
N ALA A 239 4.06 -17.46 0.34
CA ALA A 239 5.24 -17.09 -0.45
C ALA A 239 6.54 -17.21 0.37
N LYS A 240 6.52 -16.76 1.64
CA LYS A 240 7.68 -16.87 2.55
C LYS A 240 8.03 -18.34 2.86
N VAL A 241 7.03 -19.18 3.13
CA VAL A 241 7.23 -20.62 3.39
C VAL A 241 7.84 -21.28 2.17
N LEU A 242 7.25 -21.14 0.98
CA LEU A 242 7.77 -21.74 -0.25
C LEU A 242 9.20 -21.31 -0.58
N MET A 243 9.52 -20.02 -0.40
CA MET A 243 10.88 -19.52 -0.61
C MET A 243 11.88 -20.08 0.39
N ASN A 244 11.48 -20.33 1.64
CA ASN A 244 12.34 -20.93 2.64
C ASN A 244 12.57 -22.42 2.37
N GLU A 245 11.52 -23.18 2.02
CA GLU A 245 11.63 -24.59 1.63
C GLU A 245 12.55 -24.76 0.42
N MET A 246 12.40 -23.94 -0.60
CA MET A 246 13.29 -23.93 -1.77
C MET A 246 14.74 -23.67 -1.37
N LYS A 247 15.02 -22.69 -0.50
CA LYS A 247 16.38 -22.45 0.02
C LYS A 247 16.91 -23.67 0.79
N GLY A 248 16.05 -24.34 1.58
CA GLY A 248 16.39 -25.57 2.31
C GLY A 248 16.83 -26.71 1.38
N LEU A 249 16.08 -26.93 0.29
CA LEU A 249 16.40 -27.94 -0.72
C LEU A 249 17.82 -27.76 -1.31
N PHE A 250 18.16 -26.52 -1.67
CA PHE A 250 19.47 -26.23 -2.29
C PHE A 250 20.63 -26.24 -1.28
N LYS A 251 20.34 -26.06 0.03
CA LYS A 251 21.37 -26.08 1.08
C LYS A 251 21.56 -27.46 1.73
N LYS A 252 20.88 -28.51 1.26
CA LYS A 252 20.85 -29.83 1.89
C LYS A 252 22.24 -30.52 1.88
N ASN A 253 23.00 -30.40 0.80
CA ASN A 253 24.34 -30.96 0.65
C ASN A 253 25.14 -30.27 -0.46
N ALA A 254 26.43 -30.61 -0.62
CA ALA A 254 27.30 -30.00 -1.61
C ALA A 254 26.79 -30.16 -3.07
N PHE A 255 26.19 -31.31 -3.38
CA PHE A 255 25.66 -31.58 -4.72
C PHE A 255 24.46 -30.67 -5.03
N THR A 256 23.48 -30.53 -4.11
CA THR A 256 22.33 -29.64 -4.30
C THR A 256 22.76 -28.17 -4.33
N LEU A 257 23.81 -27.80 -3.57
CA LEU A 257 24.34 -26.44 -3.61
C LEU A 257 25.00 -26.14 -4.99
N LEU A 258 25.73 -27.10 -5.56
CA LEU A 258 26.31 -26.97 -6.91
C LEU A 258 25.20 -26.89 -7.97
N SER A 259 24.15 -27.71 -7.85
CA SER A 259 22.99 -27.69 -8.74
C SER A 259 22.26 -26.34 -8.72
N ALA A 260 22.26 -25.65 -7.56
CA ALA A 260 21.69 -24.29 -7.43
C ALA A 260 22.37 -23.25 -8.33
N LEU A 261 23.67 -23.44 -8.65
CA LEU A 261 24.39 -22.53 -9.57
C LEU A 261 23.79 -22.60 -10.98
N GLY A 262 23.46 -23.81 -11.45
CA GLY A 262 22.86 -24.00 -12.79
C GLY A 262 21.47 -23.38 -12.94
N VAL A 263 20.69 -23.28 -11.86
CA VAL A 263 19.32 -22.69 -11.87
C VAL A 263 19.27 -21.31 -11.24
N SER A 264 20.39 -20.74 -10.84
CA SER A 264 20.48 -19.48 -10.07
C SER A 264 19.80 -18.29 -10.78
N GLY A 265 19.92 -18.18 -12.08
CA GLY A 265 19.26 -17.14 -12.89
C GLY A 265 17.73 -17.24 -12.83
N GLY A 266 17.18 -18.43 -13.01
CA GLY A 266 15.74 -18.70 -12.90
C GLY A 266 15.20 -18.42 -11.48
N LEU A 267 15.93 -18.85 -10.47
CA LEU A 267 15.58 -18.59 -9.06
C LEU A 267 15.60 -17.09 -8.73
N LYS A 268 16.58 -16.36 -9.23
CA LYS A 268 16.67 -14.90 -9.05
C LYS A 268 15.48 -14.19 -9.69
N ASN A 269 15.12 -14.58 -10.92
CA ASN A 269 13.98 -14.00 -11.64
C ASN A 269 12.65 -14.34 -10.93
N MET A 270 12.48 -15.57 -10.48
CA MET A 270 11.30 -15.98 -9.74
C MET A 270 11.19 -15.22 -8.40
N LYS A 271 12.31 -15.10 -7.66
CA LYS A 271 12.35 -14.32 -6.42
C LYS A 271 11.98 -12.86 -6.68
N ALA A 272 12.53 -12.23 -7.72
CA ALA A 272 12.20 -10.84 -8.07
C ALA A 272 10.72 -10.70 -8.45
N LYS A 273 10.17 -11.65 -9.20
CA LYS A 273 8.76 -11.63 -9.62
C LYS A 273 7.78 -11.72 -8.43
N PHE A 274 8.09 -12.54 -7.42
CA PHE A 274 7.23 -12.74 -6.23
C PHE A 274 7.67 -11.94 -5.00
N ASP A 275 8.61 -11.01 -5.16
CA ASP A 275 9.04 -10.14 -4.06
C ASP A 275 8.08 -8.96 -3.88
N TYR A 276 7.13 -9.09 -2.95
CA TYR A 276 6.20 -8.01 -2.59
C TYR A 276 6.91 -6.74 -2.09
N LYS A 277 8.17 -6.84 -1.65
CA LYS A 277 8.99 -5.70 -1.23
C LYS A 277 9.31 -4.74 -2.39
N GLU A 278 9.18 -5.18 -3.64
CA GLU A 278 9.37 -4.31 -4.82
C GLU A 278 8.35 -3.18 -4.89
N TYR A 279 7.16 -3.38 -4.34
CA TYR A 279 6.14 -2.35 -4.26
C TYR A 279 6.21 -1.54 -2.97
N GLY A 280 6.91 -2.05 -1.93
CA GLY A 280 7.30 -1.33 -0.72
C GLY A 280 6.19 -1.02 0.27
N GLY A 281 4.96 -0.85 -0.17
CA GLY A 281 3.83 -0.50 0.68
C GLY A 281 2.51 -0.47 -0.06
N ALA A 282 1.46 -0.16 0.68
CA ALA A 282 0.11 0.01 0.17
C ALA A 282 -0.26 1.51 0.14
N VAL A 283 -0.97 1.94 -0.87
CA VAL A 283 -1.43 3.33 -1.00
C VAL A 283 -2.82 3.49 -0.40
N MET A 284 -3.08 4.63 0.23
CA MET A 284 -4.43 5.03 0.63
C MET A 284 -5.14 5.69 -0.54
N LEU A 285 -6.11 5.00 -1.14
CA LEU A 285 -6.91 5.55 -2.22
C LEU A 285 -8.18 6.24 -1.70
N GLY A 286 -8.54 7.35 -2.30
CA GLY A 286 -9.73 8.12 -1.94
C GLY A 286 -9.53 9.21 -0.89
N VAL A 287 -8.28 9.50 -0.50
CA VAL A 287 -7.89 10.63 0.36
C VAL A 287 -7.41 11.81 -0.48
N GLN A 288 -7.56 13.04 0.06
CA GLN A 288 -7.20 14.28 -0.67
C GLN A 288 -5.69 14.48 -0.85
N MET A 289 -4.86 13.77 -0.09
CA MET A 289 -3.41 13.88 -0.19
C MET A 289 -2.78 12.49 -0.17
N PRO A 290 -1.71 12.24 -0.93
CA PRO A 290 -1.09 10.93 -1.01
C PRO A 290 -0.54 10.44 0.33
N VAL A 291 -1.01 9.29 0.77
CA VAL A 291 -0.52 8.59 1.97
C VAL A 291 -0.16 7.16 1.60
N VAL A 292 1.06 6.76 1.92
CA VAL A 292 1.55 5.40 1.69
C VAL A 292 1.87 4.73 3.02
N LYS A 293 1.28 3.56 3.23
CA LYS A 293 1.54 2.69 4.37
C LYS A 293 2.57 1.63 4.00
N ALA A 294 3.81 1.78 4.45
CA ALA A 294 4.81 0.73 4.34
C ALA A 294 4.53 -0.42 5.33
N HIS A 295 5.03 -1.61 5.06
CA HIS A 295 4.90 -2.75 5.98
C HIS A 295 5.56 -2.45 7.34
N GLY A 296 5.00 -2.93 8.46
CA GLY A 296 5.58 -2.72 9.80
C GLY A 296 7.02 -3.20 9.92
N SER A 297 7.35 -4.34 9.31
CA SER A 297 8.71 -4.89 9.26
C SER A 297 9.54 -4.41 8.05
N ALA A 298 9.28 -3.21 7.53
CA ALA A 298 9.99 -2.68 6.39
C ALA A 298 11.50 -2.52 6.69
N ASP A 299 12.34 -3.09 5.83
CA ASP A 299 13.75 -2.76 5.73
C ASP A 299 13.96 -1.51 4.84
N ALA A 300 15.19 -1.03 4.75
CA ALA A 300 15.53 0.18 3.98
C ALA A 300 15.06 0.09 2.51
N ARG A 301 15.21 -1.07 1.85
CA ARG A 301 14.76 -1.29 0.47
C ARG A 301 13.24 -1.19 0.36
N THR A 302 12.52 -1.83 1.27
CA THR A 302 11.05 -1.79 1.30
C THR A 302 10.56 -0.38 1.53
N PHE A 303 11.17 0.35 2.47
CA PHE A 303 10.79 1.73 2.77
C PHE A 303 11.11 2.69 1.60
N LYS A 304 12.27 2.54 0.95
CA LYS A 304 12.59 3.27 -0.28
C LYS A 304 11.51 3.04 -1.36
N ASN A 305 11.07 1.80 -1.53
CA ASN A 305 10.04 1.46 -2.50
C ASN A 305 8.65 1.98 -2.10
N ALA A 306 8.36 2.15 -0.80
CA ALA A 306 7.15 2.86 -0.37
C ALA A 306 7.19 4.36 -0.75
N ILE A 307 8.36 5.00 -0.65
CA ILE A 307 8.54 6.37 -1.16
C ILE A 307 8.37 6.40 -2.69
N LYS A 308 8.83 5.40 -3.43
CA LYS A 308 8.58 5.28 -4.88
C LYS A 308 7.08 5.29 -5.20
N GLN A 309 6.26 4.59 -4.41
CA GLN A 309 4.80 4.62 -4.59
C GLN A 309 4.23 6.04 -4.41
N ALA A 310 4.71 6.78 -3.42
CA ALA A 310 4.29 8.17 -3.22
C ALA A 310 4.68 9.06 -4.41
N VAL A 311 5.90 8.88 -4.94
CA VAL A 311 6.38 9.60 -6.14
C VAL A 311 5.51 9.26 -7.37
N TRP A 312 5.21 8.00 -7.61
CA TRP A 312 4.34 7.58 -8.72
C TRP A 312 2.93 8.14 -8.60
N PHE A 313 2.39 8.14 -7.38
CA PHE A 313 1.08 8.72 -7.11
C PHE A 313 1.02 10.19 -7.49
N LEU A 314 2.05 10.96 -7.12
CA LEU A 314 2.16 12.40 -7.42
C LEU A 314 2.40 12.67 -8.91
N GLN A 315 3.30 11.91 -9.54
CA GLN A 315 3.65 12.11 -10.95
C GLN A 315 2.49 11.84 -11.92
N ASN A 316 1.55 10.99 -11.53
CA ASN A 316 0.43 10.60 -12.39
C ASN A 316 -0.89 11.29 -12.02
N ASP A 317 -0.89 12.32 -11.18
CA ASP A 317 -2.07 13.09 -10.76
C ASP A 317 -3.32 12.22 -10.51
N LEU A 318 -3.13 11.15 -9.75
CA LEU A 318 -4.21 10.19 -9.52
C LEU A 318 -5.43 10.81 -8.82
N ILE A 319 -5.22 11.82 -7.98
CA ILE A 319 -6.32 12.53 -7.29
C ILE A 319 -7.19 13.24 -8.30
N GLY A 320 -6.62 14.01 -9.24
CA GLY A 320 -7.36 14.70 -10.30
C GLY A 320 -8.14 13.73 -11.19
N HIS A 321 -7.56 12.57 -11.51
CA HIS A 321 -8.27 11.52 -12.26
C HIS A 321 -9.46 10.95 -11.48
N ILE A 322 -9.32 10.72 -10.17
CA ILE A 322 -10.42 10.25 -9.31
C ILE A 322 -11.52 11.31 -9.21
N GLU A 323 -11.17 12.58 -9.00
CA GLU A 323 -12.15 13.69 -8.94
C GLU A 323 -12.94 13.81 -10.25
N THR A 324 -12.25 13.75 -11.37
CA THR A 324 -12.87 13.78 -12.70
C THR A 324 -13.82 12.61 -12.91
N ALA A 325 -13.42 11.40 -12.56
CA ALA A 325 -14.26 10.21 -12.72
C ALA A 325 -15.51 10.23 -11.81
N LEU A 326 -15.40 10.80 -10.61
CA LEU A 326 -16.51 10.93 -9.67
C LEU A 326 -17.46 12.11 -10.01
N ALA A 327 -16.97 13.11 -10.75
CA ALA A 327 -17.78 14.24 -11.20
C ALA A 327 -18.55 13.93 -12.50
N ALA A 328 -18.13 12.90 -13.26
CA ALA A 328 -18.82 12.50 -14.48
C ALA A 328 -20.25 12.02 -14.13
N PRO A 329 -21.30 12.50 -14.83
CA PRO A 329 -22.66 11.99 -14.66
C PRO A 329 -22.64 10.49 -14.94
N ALA A 330 -23.36 9.72 -14.10
CA ALA A 330 -23.58 8.31 -14.39
C ALA A 330 -24.07 8.18 -15.83
N ALA A 331 -23.37 7.42 -16.67
CA ALA A 331 -23.82 7.18 -18.02
C ALA A 331 -25.25 6.65 -17.92
N SER A 332 -26.22 7.42 -18.45
CA SER A 332 -27.60 6.98 -18.58
C SER A 332 -27.55 5.66 -19.35
N ALA A 333 -27.93 4.57 -18.70
CA ALA A 333 -28.18 3.31 -19.39
C ALA A 333 -29.33 3.59 -20.38
N GLU A 334 -28.99 3.77 -21.66
CA GLU A 334 -29.92 3.65 -22.77
C GLU A 334 -30.12 2.17 -23.12
#